data_c58a378e22919e14e9ee7107a41e3225
#
_entry.id   c58a378e22919e14e9ee7107a41e3225
#
_cell.length_a   1.000
_cell.length_b   1.000
_cell.length_c   1.000
_cell.angle_alpha   90.00
_cell.angle_beta   90.00
_cell.angle_gamma   90.00
#
_symmetry.space_group_name_H-M   'P 1'
#
loop_
_entity.id
_entity.type
_entity.pdbx_description
1 polymer ?
#
loop_
_entity_poly.entity_id
_entity_poly.type
_entity_poly.pdbx_seq_one_letter_code
_entity_poly.pdbx_strand_id
1 'polypeptide(L)'
;TGIGLFVVAPGSARVGTTIMLQGFGFTSPPASNQVQFNGISATVLSSTATTLVTTVPLGAATGQVTVTNANGSATSPQPFTVFVPPIISGVQPSTVPKGTTTQLLIAGFNLDGASSVTFAQSGLSATVLPSSTAQSLVVNLAVAGTVPDNTYSFSVTTPAGTTQSGTVVARVAPAMTTFHVAKPVSVFKP
;
A
#
# COMPACT_ATOMS: atom_id res chain seq x y z
N THR A 1 21.39 16.93 -33.79
CA THR A 1 20.19 16.10 -33.54
C THR A 1 20.00 15.98 -32.05
N GLY A 2 18.90 16.53 -31.53
CA GLY A 2 18.59 16.50 -30.09
C GLY A 2 17.87 15.21 -29.65
N ILE A 3 17.51 15.14 -28.40
CA ILE A 3 16.71 14.07 -27.78
C ILE A 3 15.48 14.70 -27.13
N GLY A 4 14.35 14.03 -27.17
CA GLY A 4 13.13 14.42 -26.46
C GLY A 4 12.41 13.23 -25.86
N LEU A 5 11.80 13.42 -24.67
CA LEU A 5 10.97 12.44 -24.00
C LEU A 5 9.57 13.05 -23.80
N PHE A 6 8.53 12.42 -24.35
CA PHE A 6 7.17 12.95 -24.36
C PHE A 6 6.23 12.17 -23.46
N VAL A 7 6.37 10.83 -23.44
CA VAL A 7 5.46 9.91 -22.73
C VAL A 7 6.26 8.90 -21.96
N VAL A 8 5.82 8.66 -20.73
CA VAL A 8 6.21 7.53 -19.88
C VAL A 8 4.92 6.73 -19.63
N ALA A 9 4.84 5.50 -20.12
CA ALA A 9 3.63 4.69 -20.08
C ALA A 9 3.87 3.28 -19.48
N PRO A 10 3.11 2.91 -18.46
CA PRO A 10 2.21 3.74 -17.65
C PRO A 10 2.96 4.84 -16.90
N GLY A 11 2.24 5.92 -16.49
CA GLY A 11 2.82 7.04 -15.72
C GLY A 11 3.07 6.71 -14.24
N SER A 12 2.70 5.51 -13.81
CA SER A 12 2.87 5.02 -12.44
C SER A 12 2.99 3.49 -12.44
N ALA A 13 3.87 2.95 -11.61
CA ALA A 13 4.02 1.50 -11.46
C ALA A 13 4.84 1.13 -10.21
N ARG A 14 4.92 -0.16 -9.93
CA ARG A 14 5.82 -0.73 -8.91
C ARG A 14 7.20 -0.99 -9.48
N VAL A 15 8.18 -1.12 -8.60
CA VAL A 15 9.51 -1.65 -8.93
C VAL A 15 9.38 -2.98 -9.68
N GLY A 16 10.20 -3.17 -10.72
CA GLY A 16 10.21 -4.34 -11.60
C GLY A 16 9.20 -4.30 -12.74
N THR A 17 8.27 -3.34 -12.78
CA THR A 17 7.32 -3.20 -13.89
C THR A 17 8.02 -2.70 -15.15
N THR A 18 7.66 -3.27 -16.30
CA THR A 18 8.13 -2.81 -17.61
C THR A 18 7.40 -1.53 -18.01
N ILE A 19 8.16 -0.51 -18.43
CA ILE A 19 7.71 0.82 -18.82
C ILE A 19 8.15 1.12 -20.23
N MET A 20 7.28 1.73 -21.01
CA MET A 20 7.58 2.25 -22.35
C MET A 20 7.78 3.76 -22.30
N LEU A 21 8.88 4.23 -22.85
CA LEU A 21 9.20 5.64 -23.03
C LEU A 21 9.05 5.99 -24.52
N GLN A 22 8.32 7.05 -24.83
CA GLN A 22 8.16 7.55 -26.19
C GLN A 22 8.77 8.94 -26.33
N GLY A 23 9.48 9.14 -27.42
CA GLY A 23 10.19 10.38 -27.68
C GLY A 23 10.84 10.40 -29.06
N PHE A 24 11.99 11.03 -29.17
CA PHE A 24 12.84 11.00 -30.36
C PHE A 24 14.33 11.12 -29.97
N GLY A 25 15.19 10.76 -30.90
CA GLY A 25 16.64 10.88 -30.72
C GLY A 25 17.23 9.79 -29.82
N PHE A 26 16.49 8.72 -29.60
CA PHE A 26 17.02 7.55 -28.90
C PHE A 26 17.97 6.78 -29.84
N THR A 27 18.91 6.06 -29.26
CA THR A 27 19.98 5.37 -29.98
C THR A 27 19.92 3.86 -29.81
N SER A 28 20.53 3.14 -30.75
CA SER A 28 20.74 1.69 -30.69
C SER A 28 22.25 1.43 -30.62
N PRO A 29 22.69 0.43 -29.85
CA PRO A 29 21.94 -0.55 -29.06
C PRO A 29 21.32 0.04 -27.77
N PRO A 30 20.42 -0.71 -27.07
CA PRO A 30 19.75 -0.21 -25.85
C PRO A 30 20.70 0.36 -24.81
N ALA A 31 21.86 -0.23 -24.61
CA ALA A 31 22.89 0.21 -23.65
C ALA A 31 23.48 1.60 -23.95
N SER A 32 23.24 2.15 -25.17
CA SER A 32 23.65 3.52 -25.53
C SER A 32 22.70 4.59 -24.95
N ASN A 33 21.59 4.20 -24.32
CA ASN A 33 20.68 5.11 -23.65
C ASN A 33 20.71 4.84 -22.13
N GLN A 34 21.08 5.83 -21.35
CA GLN A 34 20.99 5.79 -19.91
C GLN A 34 19.63 6.32 -19.47
N VAL A 35 18.83 5.47 -18.85
CA VAL A 35 17.54 5.84 -18.26
C VAL A 35 17.66 5.91 -16.75
N GLN A 36 17.12 6.96 -16.15
CA GLN A 36 17.09 7.13 -14.69
C GLN A 36 15.68 7.49 -14.23
N PHE A 37 15.24 6.87 -13.14
CA PHE A 37 14.03 7.20 -12.39
C PHE A 37 14.44 7.98 -11.15
N ASN A 38 14.20 9.30 -11.15
CA ASN A 38 14.62 10.19 -10.05
C ASN A 38 16.08 9.93 -9.61
N GLY A 39 17.00 9.84 -10.59
CA GLY A 39 18.43 9.61 -10.36
C GLY A 39 18.85 8.14 -10.23
N ILE A 40 17.94 7.18 -10.07
CA ILE A 40 18.25 5.75 -9.99
C ILE A 40 18.27 5.15 -11.40
N SER A 41 19.40 4.56 -11.79
CA SER A 41 19.62 3.98 -13.12
C SER A 41 18.75 2.74 -13.35
N ALA A 42 18.17 2.69 -14.55
CA ALA A 42 17.30 1.59 -15.00
C ALA A 42 17.93 0.87 -16.20
N THR A 43 17.69 -0.44 -16.30
CA THR A 43 18.11 -1.24 -17.44
C THR A 43 17.19 -1.00 -18.63
N VAL A 44 17.74 -0.62 -19.78
CA VAL A 44 17.02 -0.52 -21.05
C VAL A 44 16.99 -1.89 -21.72
N LEU A 45 15.80 -2.41 -21.95
CA LEU A 45 15.58 -3.76 -22.53
C LEU A 45 15.59 -3.73 -24.05
N SER A 46 15.01 -2.67 -24.64
CA SER A 46 15.00 -2.48 -26.10
C SER A 46 14.97 -1.00 -26.45
N SER A 47 15.45 -0.67 -27.66
CA SER A 47 15.48 0.69 -28.18
C SER A 47 15.17 0.74 -29.68
N THR A 48 14.42 1.77 -30.06
CA THR A 48 14.28 2.28 -31.43
C THR A 48 14.60 3.79 -31.41
N ALA A 49 14.54 4.48 -32.56
CA ALA A 49 14.75 5.93 -32.58
C ALA A 49 13.70 6.74 -31.80
N THR A 50 12.53 6.12 -31.52
CA THR A 50 11.37 6.82 -30.89
C THR A 50 10.81 6.12 -29.66
N THR A 51 11.28 4.92 -29.33
CA THR A 51 10.76 4.14 -28.22
C THR A 51 11.90 3.46 -27.44
N LEU A 52 11.84 3.55 -26.11
CA LEU A 52 12.65 2.72 -25.21
C LEU A 52 11.73 1.88 -24.35
N VAL A 53 12.15 0.66 -24.06
CA VAL A 53 11.52 -0.22 -23.06
C VAL A 53 12.50 -0.43 -21.93
N THR A 54 12.06 -0.16 -20.72
CA THR A 54 12.88 -0.26 -19.49
C THR A 54 12.06 -0.84 -18.36
N THR A 55 12.69 -1.18 -17.23
CA THR A 55 12.00 -1.59 -15.99
C THR A 55 12.21 -0.54 -14.91
N VAL A 56 11.21 -0.36 -14.05
CA VAL A 56 11.35 0.47 -12.85
C VAL A 56 12.40 -0.14 -11.93
N PRO A 57 13.53 0.53 -11.66
CA PRO A 57 14.65 -0.08 -10.94
C PRO A 57 14.37 -0.21 -9.44
N LEU A 58 15.06 -1.13 -8.79
CA LEU A 58 15.06 -1.23 -7.33
C LEU A 58 15.61 0.06 -6.72
N GLY A 59 14.92 0.58 -5.70
CA GLY A 59 15.27 1.84 -5.06
C GLY A 59 14.72 3.08 -5.76
N ALA A 60 13.99 2.92 -6.88
CA ALA A 60 13.31 4.05 -7.53
C ALA A 60 12.33 4.73 -6.56
N ALA A 61 12.31 6.06 -6.59
CA ALA A 61 11.34 6.89 -5.90
C ALA A 61 10.54 7.70 -6.92
N THR A 62 9.36 8.16 -6.52
CA THR A 62 8.53 9.05 -7.32
C THR A 62 9.32 10.29 -7.73
N GLY A 63 9.31 10.62 -9.00
CA GLY A 63 10.07 11.74 -9.56
C GLY A 63 10.15 11.67 -11.07
N GLN A 64 10.97 12.54 -11.67
CA GLN A 64 11.09 12.58 -13.12
C GLN A 64 11.94 11.42 -13.66
N VAL A 65 11.60 10.99 -14.89
CA VAL A 65 12.40 10.05 -15.66
C VAL A 65 13.29 10.85 -16.62
N THR A 66 14.57 10.53 -16.63
CA THR A 66 15.55 11.16 -17.50
C THR A 66 16.16 10.13 -18.43
N VAL A 67 16.32 10.49 -19.70
CA VAL A 67 17.04 9.70 -20.72
C VAL A 67 18.23 10.51 -21.19
N THR A 68 19.41 9.90 -21.15
CA THR A 68 20.66 10.52 -21.62
C THR A 68 21.37 9.61 -22.60
N ASN A 69 21.85 10.15 -23.72
CA ASN A 69 22.69 9.46 -24.70
C ASN A 69 23.62 10.47 -25.42
N ALA A 70 24.29 10.05 -26.49
CA ALA A 70 25.19 10.91 -27.26
C ALA A 70 24.48 12.14 -27.91
N ASN A 71 23.16 12.12 -28.07
CA ASN A 71 22.36 13.22 -28.60
C ASN A 71 21.95 14.24 -27.53
N GLY A 72 22.25 14.01 -26.25
CA GLY A 72 21.92 14.88 -25.12
C GLY A 72 21.14 14.21 -24.02
N SER A 73 20.37 15.01 -23.29
CA SER A 73 19.50 14.55 -22.18
C SER A 73 18.09 15.11 -22.33
N ALA A 74 17.09 14.29 -22.03
CA ALA A 74 15.68 14.66 -21.97
C ALA A 74 15.03 14.15 -20.70
N THR A 75 14.10 14.95 -20.15
CA THR A 75 13.39 14.64 -18.91
C THR A 75 11.89 14.55 -19.19
N SER A 76 11.20 13.65 -18.49
CA SER A 76 9.76 13.46 -18.65
C SER A 76 8.98 14.74 -18.27
N PRO A 77 7.91 15.10 -19.01
CA PRO A 77 7.12 16.28 -18.72
C PRO A 77 6.35 16.20 -17.40
N GLN A 78 6.07 14.98 -16.94
CA GLN A 78 5.38 14.69 -15.68
C GLN A 78 6.24 13.76 -14.82
N PRO A 79 6.15 13.86 -13.49
CA PRO A 79 6.80 12.90 -12.61
C PRO A 79 6.17 11.51 -12.77
N PHE A 80 7.00 10.48 -12.73
CA PHE A 80 6.58 9.08 -12.64
C PHE A 80 6.31 8.72 -11.20
N THR A 81 5.16 8.10 -10.91
CA THR A 81 4.82 7.67 -9.55
C THR A 81 5.26 6.24 -9.30
N VAL A 82 6.14 6.04 -8.33
CA VAL A 82 6.54 4.70 -7.90
C VAL A 82 5.65 4.25 -6.76
N PHE A 83 4.94 3.14 -6.96
CA PHE A 83 4.11 2.54 -5.92
C PHE A 83 4.95 1.69 -4.97
N VAL A 84 4.90 2.05 -3.69
CA VAL A 84 5.50 1.27 -2.61
C VAL A 84 4.38 0.57 -1.85
N PRO A 85 4.41 -0.78 -1.70
CA PRO A 85 3.37 -1.51 -1.00
C PRO A 85 3.16 -1.01 0.44
N PRO A 86 1.95 -1.13 1.00
CA PRO A 86 1.69 -0.76 2.38
C PRO A 86 2.42 -1.69 3.35
N ILE A 87 2.82 -1.13 4.50
CA ILE A 87 3.45 -1.86 5.60
C ILE A 87 2.62 -1.59 6.85
N ILE A 88 2.23 -2.63 7.58
CA ILE A 88 1.52 -2.51 8.84
C ILE A 88 2.51 -2.67 9.99
N SER A 89 2.49 -1.76 10.96
CA SER A 89 3.32 -1.78 12.15
C SER A 89 2.56 -2.13 13.42
N GLY A 90 1.23 -1.94 13.45
CA GLY A 90 0.42 -2.25 14.61
C GLY A 90 -1.08 -2.09 14.37
N VAL A 91 -1.87 -2.61 15.31
CA VAL A 91 -3.32 -2.46 15.35
C VAL A 91 -3.80 -2.22 16.79
N GLN A 92 -4.73 -1.30 16.97
CA GLN A 92 -5.35 -1.02 18.27
C GLN A 92 -6.86 -0.81 18.11
N PRO A 93 -7.69 -1.41 19.02
CA PRO A 93 -7.29 -2.42 19.99
C PRO A 93 -6.84 -3.71 19.29
N SER A 94 -5.91 -4.46 19.88
CA SER A 94 -5.46 -5.77 19.39
C SER A 94 -6.43 -6.91 19.73
N THR A 95 -7.41 -6.64 20.59
CA THR A 95 -8.45 -7.58 21.00
C THR A 95 -9.82 -6.94 20.79
N VAL A 96 -10.72 -7.67 20.14
CA VAL A 96 -12.07 -7.21 19.80
C VAL A 96 -13.12 -8.20 20.27
N PRO A 97 -14.25 -7.72 20.84
CA PRO A 97 -15.33 -8.60 21.30
C PRO A 97 -16.14 -9.16 20.12
N LYS A 98 -16.62 -10.38 20.26
CA LYS A 98 -17.54 -11.02 19.31
C LYS A 98 -18.94 -10.40 19.39
N GLY A 99 -19.68 -10.45 18.28
CA GLY A 99 -21.05 -9.92 18.20
C GLY A 99 -21.13 -8.40 18.19
N THR A 100 -20.00 -7.69 17.98
CA THR A 100 -19.94 -6.24 18.02
C THR A 100 -19.21 -5.68 16.80
N THR A 101 -19.37 -4.36 16.60
CA THR A 101 -18.52 -3.59 15.69
C THR A 101 -17.57 -2.75 16.53
N THR A 102 -16.28 -2.90 16.30
CA THR A 102 -15.22 -2.17 17.00
C THR A 102 -14.44 -1.34 16.01
N GLN A 103 -14.16 -0.08 16.37
CA GLN A 103 -13.26 0.75 15.58
C GLN A 103 -11.81 0.36 15.87
N LEU A 104 -11.06 0.07 14.82
CA LEU A 104 -9.63 -0.21 14.86
C LEU A 104 -8.84 0.97 14.30
N LEU A 105 -7.69 1.22 14.90
CA LEU A 105 -6.62 2.04 14.34
C LEU A 105 -5.50 1.11 13.90
N ILE A 106 -5.25 1.06 12.60
CA ILE A 106 -4.13 0.31 12.00
C ILE A 106 -3.02 1.32 11.71
N ALA A 107 -1.90 1.19 12.38
CA ALA A 107 -0.71 2.01 12.16
C ALA A 107 0.21 1.35 11.13
N GLY A 108 0.88 2.16 10.31
CA GLY A 108 1.78 1.64 9.28
C GLY A 108 2.39 2.72 8.41
N PHE A 109 2.78 2.34 7.18
CA PHE A 109 3.31 3.24 6.16
C PHE A 109 2.66 2.92 4.82
N ASN A 110 2.56 3.93 3.95
CA ASN A 110 1.97 3.84 2.60
C ASN A 110 0.52 3.32 2.63
N LEU A 111 -0.26 3.73 3.62
CA LEU A 111 -1.66 3.31 3.81
C LEU A 111 -2.66 4.22 3.09
N ASP A 112 -2.21 5.32 2.47
CA ASP A 112 -3.06 6.25 1.73
C ASP A 112 -3.75 5.56 0.56
N GLY A 113 -5.01 5.94 0.32
CA GLY A 113 -5.85 5.33 -0.71
C GLY A 113 -6.21 3.86 -0.44
N ALA A 114 -6.08 3.38 0.81
CA ALA A 114 -6.50 2.03 1.16
C ALA A 114 -7.97 1.81 0.81
N SER A 115 -8.23 0.82 -0.04
CA SER A 115 -9.57 0.49 -0.54
C SER A 115 -10.25 -0.61 0.27
N SER A 116 -9.48 -1.49 0.91
CA SER A 116 -10.02 -2.60 1.69
C SER A 116 -9.07 -3.11 2.76
N VAL A 117 -9.68 -3.65 3.81
CA VAL A 117 -9.04 -4.50 4.83
C VAL A 117 -9.78 -5.83 4.80
N THR A 118 -9.07 -6.92 4.56
CA THR A 118 -9.66 -8.25 4.36
C THR A 118 -9.12 -9.27 5.35
N PHE A 119 -10.00 -10.13 5.82
CA PHE A 119 -9.72 -11.28 6.66
C PHE A 119 -10.02 -12.57 5.89
N ALA A 120 -9.18 -13.61 6.06
CA ALA A 120 -9.46 -14.91 5.47
C ALA A 120 -10.61 -15.65 6.17
N GLN A 121 -10.87 -15.32 7.45
CA GLN A 121 -11.94 -15.90 8.25
C GLN A 121 -13.29 -15.26 7.91
N SER A 122 -14.29 -16.07 7.62
CA SER A 122 -15.69 -15.63 7.48
C SER A 122 -16.24 -15.09 8.80
N GLY A 123 -17.15 -14.12 8.74
CA GLY A 123 -17.72 -13.47 9.93
C GLY A 123 -16.90 -12.29 10.47
N LEU A 124 -15.78 -11.97 9.84
CA LEU A 124 -15.01 -10.75 10.05
C LEU A 124 -15.20 -9.84 8.83
N SER A 125 -15.75 -8.65 9.02
CA SER A 125 -15.97 -7.66 7.95
C SER A 125 -15.45 -6.29 8.37
N ALA A 126 -14.57 -5.72 7.56
CA ALA A 126 -13.94 -4.44 7.84
C ALA A 126 -14.35 -3.38 6.82
N THR A 127 -14.63 -2.16 7.30
CA THR A 127 -14.94 -0.99 6.49
C THR A 127 -13.93 0.11 6.79
N VAL A 128 -13.22 0.57 5.77
CA VAL A 128 -12.25 1.67 5.87
C VAL A 128 -13.01 3.00 5.98
N LEU A 129 -12.59 3.85 6.92
CA LEU A 129 -13.20 5.16 7.15
C LEU A 129 -12.41 6.30 6.48
N PRO A 130 -13.08 7.41 6.10
CA PRO A 130 -12.45 8.53 5.40
C PRO A 130 -11.34 9.26 6.19
N SER A 131 -11.29 9.08 7.52
CA SER A 131 -10.27 9.67 8.40
C SER A 131 -8.89 9.01 8.31
N SER A 132 -8.71 8.09 7.37
CA SER A 132 -7.45 7.38 7.13
C SER A 132 -6.39 8.29 6.49
N THR A 133 -5.11 8.05 6.86
CA THR A 133 -3.93 8.77 6.36
C THR A 133 -2.88 7.80 5.82
N ALA A 134 -1.76 8.30 5.31
CA ALA A 134 -0.64 7.46 4.85
C ALA A 134 0.01 6.62 5.97
N GLN A 135 -0.17 7.00 7.24
CA GLN A 135 0.44 6.32 8.39
C GLN A 135 -0.57 5.66 9.33
N SER A 136 -1.86 5.94 9.16
CA SER A 136 -2.92 5.38 9.99
C SER A 136 -4.19 5.13 9.20
N LEU A 137 -4.78 3.97 9.42
CA LEU A 137 -6.03 3.56 8.81
C LEU A 137 -7.06 3.35 9.89
N VAL A 138 -8.17 4.07 9.81
CA VAL A 138 -9.30 3.89 10.74
C VAL A 138 -10.32 2.97 10.09
N VAL A 139 -10.67 1.89 10.79
CA VAL A 139 -11.50 0.80 10.26
C VAL A 139 -12.57 0.42 11.25
N ASN A 140 -13.81 0.28 10.80
CA ASN A 140 -14.84 -0.39 11.58
C ASN A 140 -14.79 -1.89 11.28
N LEU A 141 -14.44 -2.70 12.29
CA LEU A 141 -14.45 -4.16 12.21
C LEU A 141 -15.72 -4.71 12.87
N ALA A 142 -16.57 -5.32 12.07
CA ALA A 142 -17.71 -6.11 12.54
C ALA A 142 -17.29 -7.55 12.73
N VAL A 143 -17.57 -8.11 13.92
CA VAL A 143 -17.22 -9.48 14.30
C VAL A 143 -18.50 -10.23 14.60
N ALA A 144 -18.82 -11.27 13.84
CA ALA A 144 -19.99 -12.11 14.12
C ALA A 144 -19.81 -12.89 15.44
N GLY A 145 -20.91 -13.09 16.17
CA GLY A 145 -20.89 -13.83 17.45
C GLY A 145 -20.43 -15.30 17.33
N THR A 146 -20.53 -15.86 16.12
CA THR A 146 -20.14 -17.26 15.80
C THR A 146 -18.65 -17.42 15.47
N VAL A 147 -17.89 -16.32 15.35
CA VAL A 147 -16.45 -16.38 15.06
C VAL A 147 -15.73 -17.07 16.23
N PRO A 148 -14.89 -18.11 16.00
CA PRO A 148 -14.12 -18.75 17.08
C PRO A 148 -13.17 -17.78 17.78
N ASP A 149 -12.83 -18.06 19.04
CA ASP A 149 -11.80 -17.29 19.74
C ASP A 149 -10.41 -17.69 19.19
N ASN A 150 -9.80 -16.78 18.46
CA ASN A 150 -8.50 -17.01 17.83
C ASN A 150 -7.83 -15.69 17.46
N THR A 151 -6.64 -15.81 16.95
CA THR A 151 -5.86 -14.74 16.33
C THR A 151 -6.06 -14.78 14.83
N TYR A 152 -6.43 -13.64 14.25
CA TYR A 152 -6.74 -13.54 12.83
C TYR A 152 -5.80 -12.54 12.14
N SER A 153 -5.18 -12.99 11.07
CA SER A 153 -4.40 -12.12 10.19
C SER A 153 -5.32 -11.37 9.23
N PHE A 154 -4.91 -10.19 8.83
CA PHE A 154 -5.61 -9.41 7.83
C PHE A 154 -4.63 -8.80 6.82
N SER A 155 -5.15 -8.43 5.66
CA SER A 155 -4.42 -7.73 4.61
C SER A 155 -5.04 -6.37 4.36
N VAL A 156 -4.21 -5.38 4.06
CA VAL A 156 -4.64 -4.04 3.61
C VAL A 156 -4.28 -3.90 2.13
N THR A 157 -5.24 -3.48 1.31
CA THR A 157 -5.03 -3.21 -0.12
C THR A 157 -5.08 -1.71 -0.38
N THR A 158 -4.05 -1.20 -1.04
CA THR A 158 -3.93 0.18 -1.54
C THR A 158 -3.72 0.16 -3.05
N PRO A 159 -3.75 1.30 -3.78
CA PRO A 159 -3.34 1.35 -5.19
C PRO A 159 -1.94 0.80 -5.44
N ALA A 160 -1.04 0.95 -4.46
CA ALA A 160 0.32 0.42 -4.50
C ALA A 160 0.40 -1.10 -4.30
N GLY A 161 -0.65 -1.75 -3.82
CA GLY A 161 -0.71 -3.20 -3.62
C GLY A 161 -1.31 -3.62 -2.30
N THR A 162 -1.18 -4.90 -2.01
CA THR A 162 -1.69 -5.53 -0.80
C THR A 162 -0.52 -5.88 0.13
N THR A 163 -0.70 -5.68 1.44
CA THR A 163 0.25 -6.19 2.45
C THR A 163 0.30 -7.71 2.39
N GLN A 164 1.45 -8.28 2.73
CA GLN A 164 1.51 -9.72 2.95
C GLN A 164 0.82 -10.06 4.29
N SER A 165 0.02 -11.12 4.29
CA SER A 165 -0.64 -11.59 5.51
C SER A 165 0.39 -12.15 6.49
N GLY A 166 0.25 -11.83 7.77
CA GLY A 166 1.10 -12.38 8.83
C GLY A 166 1.88 -11.38 9.68
N THR A 167 1.88 -10.10 9.34
CA THR A 167 2.65 -9.08 10.08
C THR A 167 1.91 -8.46 11.27
N VAL A 168 0.56 -8.51 11.30
CA VAL A 168 -0.25 -7.99 12.41
C VAL A 168 -1.47 -8.88 12.63
N VAL A 169 -1.83 -9.09 13.89
CA VAL A 169 -2.87 -10.03 14.31
C VAL A 169 -3.91 -9.34 15.17
N ALA A 170 -5.19 -9.43 14.78
CA ALA A 170 -6.30 -9.05 15.63
C ALA A 170 -6.78 -10.27 16.42
N ARG A 171 -6.94 -10.16 17.73
CA ARG A 171 -7.45 -11.22 18.61
C ARG A 171 -8.92 -10.96 18.90
N VAL A 172 -9.77 -11.96 18.67
CA VAL A 172 -11.19 -11.93 19.03
C VAL A 172 -11.34 -12.48 20.43
N ALA A 173 -11.95 -11.71 21.33
CA ALA A 173 -12.26 -12.12 22.71
C ALA A 173 -13.78 -12.24 22.90
N PRO A 174 -14.26 -13.08 23.82
CA PRO A 174 -15.67 -13.11 24.20
C PRO A 174 -16.11 -11.72 24.71
N ALA A 175 -17.35 -11.34 24.43
CA ALA A 175 -17.92 -10.12 25.00
C ALA A 175 -17.81 -10.19 26.52
N MET A 176 -17.28 -9.14 27.14
CA MET A 176 -17.26 -9.06 28.60
C MET A 176 -18.71 -9.03 29.09
N THR A 177 -19.13 -10.07 29.81
CA THR A 177 -20.37 -10.05 30.56
C THR A 177 -20.24 -8.97 31.61
N THR A 178 -21.11 -7.97 31.57
CA THR A 178 -21.19 -6.95 32.63
C THR A 178 -21.45 -7.67 33.95
N PHE A 179 -20.47 -7.62 34.85
CA PHE A 179 -20.71 -8.05 36.24
C PHE A 179 -21.70 -7.04 36.86
N HIS A 180 -22.94 -7.50 37.06
CA HIS A 180 -23.84 -6.78 37.95
C HIS A 180 -23.28 -6.94 39.36
N VAL A 181 -22.68 -5.91 39.89
CA VAL A 181 -22.39 -5.82 41.33
C VAL A 181 -23.73 -5.77 42.03
N ALA A 182 -24.10 -6.84 42.68
CA ALA A 182 -25.30 -6.90 43.50
C ALA A 182 -25.17 -5.79 44.59
N LYS A 183 -26.17 -4.90 44.62
CA LYS A 183 -26.25 -3.84 45.61
C LYS A 183 -26.17 -4.50 47.02
N PRO A 184 -25.31 -4.02 47.92
CA PRO A 184 -25.27 -4.59 49.27
C PRO A 184 -26.63 -4.44 49.92
N VAL A 185 -27.17 -5.57 50.40
CA VAL A 185 -28.39 -5.59 51.20
C VAL A 185 -28.04 -4.92 52.54
N SER A 186 -28.63 -3.76 52.77
CA SER A 186 -28.54 -3.11 54.10
C SER A 186 -29.28 -4.00 55.12
N VAL A 187 -28.56 -4.69 55.97
CA VAL A 187 -29.15 -5.38 57.12
C VAL A 187 -29.49 -4.32 58.15
N PHE A 188 -30.78 -3.98 58.28
CA PHE A 188 -31.28 -3.25 59.42
C PHE A 188 -31.13 -4.14 60.65
N LYS A 189 -30.33 -3.70 61.59
CA LYS A 189 -30.26 -4.28 62.93
C LYS A 189 -31.31 -3.56 63.79
N PRO A 190 -32.12 -4.30 64.57
CA PRO A 190 -33.14 -3.74 65.47
C PRO A 190 -32.53 -2.96 66.63
#